data_29cf3a8ac2e4090f08346c263dd98069
#
_entry.id   29cf3a8ac2e4090f08346c263dd98069
#
_cell.length_a   1.000
_cell.length_b   1.000
_cell.length_c   1.000
_cell.angle_alpha   90.00
_cell.angle_beta   90.00
_cell.angle_gamma   90.00
#
_symmetry.space_group_name_H-M   'P 1'
#
loop_
_entity.id
_entity.type
_entity.pdbx_description
1 polymer ?
#
loop_
_entity_poly.entity_id
_entity_poly.type
_entity_poly.pdbx_seq_one_letter_code
_entity_poly.pdbx_strand_id
1 'polypeptide(L)'
;MNAPRPVEESVLRDLKDRLREFRRIPLVEGVGWSRGTDPEYLAELVNYWAETYYWREHEERILDYPWVRTGAPGTGLRSIYQVADRDAPTVVLLHGWPDSVLRYERVLPLLTDVHLVVPALPGYPYGEVVTRPGMSTTAMADVVAASLVELGHDRYVVSGGDIGSSVAEALADRHREHVAALHLTDIPYTHLFAVDRSGLTEAEQKYLADGQTWQFTEGSYALQQSTKPHTLAAALGDSPAGLAAWIIEKLRSWSDCGGDVESVFPRDDLLTWLTAYWVTGTIGSSFLPYVEDAPPVEGRIEVPTAVTIFPHDLVPAPREFGERFFDVRSWDEEPSGGHFGAWEKPEAFVAGLRKAVALS
;
A
#
# COMPACT_ATOMS: atom_id res chain seq x y z
N MET A 1 -20.28 12.06 10.28
CA MET A 1 -20.28 10.64 9.84
C MET A 1 -18.83 10.24 9.67
N ASN A 2 -18.39 9.18 10.33
CA ASN A 2 -17.00 8.69 10.31
C ASN A 2 -16.75 7.80 9.08
N ALA A 3 -17.69 6.90 8.76
CA ALA A 3 -17.59 6.03 7.59
C ALA A 3 -17.58 6.81 6.26
N PRO A 4 -16.96 6.28 5.20
CA PRO A 4 -17.15 6.79 3.85
C PRO A 4 -18.63 6.87 3.49
N ARG A 5 -18.99 7.74 2.56
CA ARG A 5 -20.36 7.78 2.06
C ARG A 5 -20.57 6.66 1.04
N PRO A 6 -21.78 6.07 1.00
CA PRO A 6 -22.14 5.19 -0.10
C PRO A 6 -21.94 5.88 -1.45
N VAL A 7 -21.47 5.15 -2.43
CA VAL A 7 -21.25 5.67 -3.79
C VAL A 7 -22.61 5.98 -4.45
N GLU A 8 -22.70 7.13 -5.08
CA GLU A 8 -23.93 7.52 -5.80
C GLU A 8 -24.20 6.57 -6.98
N GLU A 9 -25.47 6.23 -7.20
CA GLU A 9 -25.88 5.34 -8.30
C GLU A 9 -25.46 5.85 -9.68
N SER A 10 -25.34 7.17 -9.84
CA SER A 10 -24.85 7.79 -11.07
C SER A 10 -23.40 7.41 -11.37
N VAL A 11 -22.54 7.32 -10.34
CA VAL A 11 -21.12 6.93 -10.48
C VAL A 11 -21.01 5.46 -10.88
N LEU A 12 -21.79 4.58 -10.24
CA LEU A 12 -21.78 3.16 -10.57
C LEU A 12 -22.35 2.89 -11.98
N ARG A 13 -23.32 3.67 -12.39
CA ARG A 13 -23.87 3.59 -13.75
C ARG A 13 -22.85 4.06 -14.80
N ASP A 14 -22.20 5.20 -14.57
CA ASP A 14 -21.13 5.70 -15.43
C ASP A 14 -19.99 4.68 -15.56
N LEU A 15 -19.58 4.04 -14.45
CA LEU A 15 -18.60 2.95 -14.47
C LEU A 15 -19.04 1.81 -15.40
N LYS A 16 -20.27 1.30 -15.21
CA LYS A 16 -20.79 0.20 -16.04
C LYS A 16 -20.88 0.57 -17.52
N ASP A 17 -21.32 1.79 -17.83
CA ASP A 17 -21.44 2.26 -19.20
C ASP A 17 -20.04 2.37 -19.87
N ARG A 18 -19.05 2.94 -19.17
CA ARG A 18 -17.65 2.99 -19.67
C ARG A 18 -17.02 1.60 -19.87
N LEU A 19 -17.32 0.64 -18.99
CA LEU A 19 -16.85 -0.73 -19.14
C LEU A 19 -17.47 -1.41 -20.38
N ARG A 20 -18.76 -1.18 -20.65
CA ARG A 20 -19.44 -1.70 -21.86
C ARG A 20 -18.93 -1.07 -23.14
N GLU A 21 -18.50 0.19 -23.07
CA GLU A 21 -17.91 0.94 -24.19
C GLU A 21 -16.41 0.69 -24.36
N PHE A 22 -15.82 -0.25 -23.59
CA PHE A 22 -14.39 -0.54 -23.66
C PHE A 22 -13.94 -0.80 -25.08
N ARG A 23 -13.11 0.11 -25.59
CA ARG A 23 -12.54 0.01 -26.93
C ARG A 23 -11.28 -0.86 -26.94
N ARG A 24 -11.39 -2.09 -27.39
CA ARG A 24 -10.20 -2.93 -27.63
C ARG A 24 -9.38 -2.33 -28.79
N ILE A 25 -8.11 -2.05 -28.50
CA ILE A 25 -7.16 -1.63 -29.53
C ILE A 25 -6.37 -2.83 -30.04
N PRO A 26 -5.94 -2.85 -31.31
CA PRO A 26 -5.06 -3.89 -31.82
C PRO A 26 -3.71 -3.89 -31.07
N LEU A 27 -3.34 -5.00 -30.49
CA LEU A 27 -2.06 -5.24 -29.82
C LEU A 27 -1.36 -6.43 -30.45
N VAL A 28 -0.09 -6.64 -30.11
CA VAL A 28 0.68 -7.81 -30.57
C VAL A 28 0.09 -9.06 -29.93
N GLU A 29 -0.33 -10.03 -30.75
CA GLU A 29 -0.93 -11.28 -30.31
C GLU A 29 0.12 -12.29 -29.82
N GLY A 30 -0.31 -13.21 -28.95
CA GLY A 30 0.50 -14.36 -28.51
C GLY A 30 1.66 -14.01 -27.56
N VAL A 31 1.70 -12.80 -27.02
CA VAL A 31 2.75 -12.35 -26.08
C VAL A 31 2.32 -12.47 -24.61
N GLY A 32 1.04 -12.68 -24.35
CA GLY A 32 0.48 -12.76 -22.99
C GLY A 32 0.88 -11.54 -22.14
N TRP A 33 1.33 -11.80 -20.93
CA TRP A 33 1.75 -10.76 -19.97
C TRP A 33 3.16 -10.20 -20.20
N SER A 34 3.92 -10.68 -21.18
CA SER A 34 5.32 -10.27 -21.36
C SER A 34 5.52 -8.80 -21.78
N ARG A 35 4.44 -8.12 -22.13
CA ARG A 35 4.45 -6.70 -22.51
C ARG A 35 3.45 -5.86 -21.73
N GLY A 36 3.14 -6.25 -20.50
CA GLY A 36 2.13 -5.65 -19.67
C GLY A 36 0.90 -6.53 -19.54
N THR A 37 -0.24 -5.97 -19.17
CA THR A 37 -1.49 -6.72 -18.97
C THR A 37 -1.93 -7.45 -20.22
N ASP A 38 -2.20 -8.75 -20.10
CA ASP A 38 -2.69 -9.58 -21.18
C ASP A 38 -4.04 -9.03 -21.71
N PRO A 39 -4.15 -8.75 -23.02
CA PRO A 39 -5.36 -8.13 -23.57
C PRO A 39 -6.61 -9.01 -23.51
N GLU A 40 -6.47 -10.34 -23.58
CA GLU A 40 -7.61 -11.24 -23.52
C GLU A 40 -8.10 -11.37 -22.08
N TYR A 41 -7.18 -11.49 -21.11
CA TYR A 41 -7.53 -11.46 -19.70
C TYR A 41 -8.23 -10.15 -19.33
N LEU A 42 -7.68 -9.00 -19.76
CA LEU A 42 -8.29 -7.70 -19.50
C LEU A 42 -9.71 -7.61 -20.08
N ALA A 43 -9.92 -8.08 -21.30
CA ALA A 43 -11.23 -8.04 -21.93
C ALA A 43 -12.26 -8.92 -21.20
N GLU A 44 -11.85 -10.11 -20.75
CA GLU A 44 -12.69 -10.99 -19.94
C GLU A 44 -13.04 -10.33 -18.60
N LEU A 45 -12.05 -9.75 -17.90
CA LEU A 45 -12.24 -9.10 -16.62
C LEU A 45 -13.14 -7.87 -16.74
N VAL A 46 -12.96 -7.03 -17.76
CA VAL A 46 -13.81 -5.85 -18.03
C VAL A 46 -15.26 -6.27 -18.26
N ASN A 47 -15.49 -7.35 -19.02
CA ASN A 47 -16.84 -7.89 -19.24
C ASN A 47 -17.46 -8.40 -17.93
N TYR A 48 -16.71 -9.14 -17.12
CA TYR A 48 -17.17 -9.60 -15.81
C TYR A 48 -17.47 -8.43 -14.88
N TRP A 49 -16.62 -7.40 -14.86
CA TRP A 49 -16.82 -6.18 -14.07
C TRP A 49 -18.08 -5.42 -14.49
N ALA A 50 -18.35 -5.35 -15.82
CA ALA A 50 -19.54 -4.72 -16.36
C ALA A 50 -20.83 -5.46 -16.01
N GLU A 51 -20.85 -6.78 -16.16
CA GLU A 51 -22.09 -7.53 -16.21
C GLU A 51 -22.38 -8.39 -14.97
N THR A 52 -21.32 -8.84 -14.26
CA THR A 52 -21.47 -9.83 -13.17
C THR A 52 -21.14 -9.23 -11.80
N TYR A 53 -20.02 -8.51 -11.71
CA TYR A 53 -19.56 -7.95 -10.44
C TYR A 53 -20.57 -6.95 -9.84
N TYR A 54 -20.88 -7.10 -8.55
CA TYR A 54 -21.85 -6.25 -7.87
C TYR A 54 -21.24 -5.48 -6.69
N TRP A 55 -20.85 -4.23 -6.94
CA TRP A 55 -20.18 -3.35 -5.97
C TRP A 55 -20.88 -3.24 -4.62
N ARG A 56 -22.21 -3.17 -4.58
CA ARG A 56 -22.97 -2.91 -3.34
C ARG A 56 -22.71 -3.92 -2.23
N GLU A 57 -22.49 -5.19 -2.56
CA GLU A 57 -22.16 -6.23 -1.57
C GLU A 57 -20.81 -5.94 -0.90
N HIS A 58 -19.82 -5.53 -1.68
CA HIS A 58 -18.50 -5.17 -1.18
C HIS A 58 -18.50 -3.82 -0.46
N GLU A 59 -19.25 -2.85 -0.96
CA GLU A 59 -19.43 -1.55 -0.32
C GLU A 59 -20.04 -1.68 1.06
N GLU A 60 -21.11 -2.49 1.23
CA GLU A 60 -21.73 -2.73 2.52
C GLU A 60 -20.70 -3.24 3.54
N ARG A 61 -19.89 -4.23 3.17
CA ARG A 61 -18.80 -4.77 3.98
C ARG A 61 -17.76 -3.70 4.35
N ILE A 62 -17.37 -2.87 3.41
CA ILE A 62 -16.38 -1.80 3.62
C ILE A 62 -16.94 -0.70 4.53
N LEU A 63 -18.20 -0.31 4.35
CA LEU A 63 -18.84 0.71 5.16
C LEU A 63 -19.10 0.25 6.61
N ASP A 64 -19.17 -1.05 6.83
CA ASP A 64 -19.43 -1.67 8.14
C ASP A 64 -18.19 -1.72 9.05
N TYR A 65 -17.00 -1.41 8.52
CA TYR A 65 -15.81 -1.28 9.36
C TYR A 65 -15.99 -0.16 10.40
N PRO A 66 -15.34 -0.29 11.57
CA PRO A 66 -15.42 0.74 12.63
C PRO A 66 -14.59 1.97 12.24
N TRP A 67 -15.13 2.75 11.32
CA TRP A 67 -14.48 3.96 10.83
C TRP A 67 -14.46 5.08 11.86
N VAL A 68 -13.33 5.72 12.00
CA VAL A 68 -13.15 6.97 12.74
C VAL A 68 -12.59 8.05 11.82
N ARG A 69 -12.88 9.29 12.13
CA ARG A 69 -12.29 10.45 11.46
C ARG A 69 -11.79 11.43 12.49
N THR A 70 -10.55 11.84 12.35
CA THR A 70 -9.85 12.83 13.17
C THR A 70 -9.54 14.07 12.35
N GLY A 71 -9.22 15.18 13.00
CA GLY A 71 -8.88 16.43 12.36
C GLY A 71 -10.04 17.13 11.64
N ALA A 72 -9.72 18.25 11.01
CA ALA A 72 -10.70 19.04 10.25
C ALA A 72 -10.91 18.47 8.84
N PRO A 73 -12.08 18.75 8.20
CA PRO A 73 -12.29 18.40 6.80
C PRO A 73 -11.18 18.94 5.88
N GLY A 74 -10.61 18.05 5.05
CA GLY A 74 -9.54 18.37 4.09
C GLY A 74 -8.12 18.35 4.67
N THR A 75 -7.95 18.17 5.98
CA THR A 75 -6.64 18.04 6.64
C THR A 75 -6.63 16.91 7.68
N GLY A 76 -7.74 16.22 7.83
CA GLY A 76 -7.87 15.11 8.77
C GLY A 76 -7.47 13.77 8.19
N LEU A 77 -7.71 12.73 8.99
CA LEU A 77 -7.44 11.36 8.62
C LEU A 77 -8.67 10.50 8.88
N ARG A 78 -9.00 9.61 7.95
CA ARG A 78 -9.98 8.56 8.18
C ARG A 78 -9.25 7.26 8.40
N SER A 79 -9.66 6.48 9.40
CA SER A 79 -9.03 5.21 9.74
C SER A 79 -10.08 4.18 10.08
N ILE A 80 -9.78 2.89 9.83
CA ILE A 80 -10.46 1.80 10.53
C ILE A 80 -9.85 1.76 11.93
N TYR A 81 -10.69 1.76 12.97
CA TYR A 81 -10.23 1.80 14.36
C TYR A 81 -10.94 0.74 15.19
N GLN A 82 -10.25 -0.35 15.46
CA GLN A 82 -10.72 -1.41 16.37
C GLN A 82 -10.18 -1.16 17.77
N VAL A 83 -11.06 -1.16 18.74
CA VAL A 83 -10.74 -0.94 20.16
C VAL A 83 -10.70 -2.29 20.88
N ALA A 84 -9.58 -2.58 21.52
CA ALA A 84 -9.38 -3.73 22.40
C ALA A 84 -9.53 -3.35 23.89
N ASP A 85 -9.08 -4.20 24.79
CA ASP A 85 -9.04 -3.90 26.22
C ASP A 85 -8.20 -2.66 26.51
N ARG A 86 -8.56 -1.92 27.57
CA ARG A 86 -7.99 -0.60 27.90
C ARG A 86 -6.45 -0.56 27.91
N ASP A 87 -5.82 -1.61 28.39
CA ASP A 87 -4.36 -1.68 28.55
C ASP A 87 -3.68 -2.40 27.37
N ALA A 88 -4.42 -2.70 26.29
CA ALA A 88 -3.87 -3.32 25.11
C ALA A 88 -2.91 -2.38 24.36
N PRO A 89 -1.85 -2.91 23.73
CA PRO A 89 -0.96 -2.09 22.91
C PRO A 89 -1.69 -1.54 21.69
N THR A 90 -1.24 -0.39 21.22
CA THR A 90 -1.76 0.21 19.99
C THR A 90 -0.88 -0.16 18.81
N VAL A 91 -1.49 -0.60 17.73
CA VAL A 91 -0.85 -0.95 16.46
C VAL A 91 -1.42 -0.10 15.33
N VAL A 92 -0.54 0.46 14.52
CA VAL A 92 -0.87 1.25 13.33
C VAL A 92 -0.40 0.48 12.10
N LEU A 93 -1.30 0.26 11.12
CA LEU A 93 -0.98 -0.42 9.86
C LEU A 93 -1.02 0.57 8.70
N LEU A 94 0.11 0.78 8.03
CA LEU A 94 0.28 1.74 6.94
C LEU A 94 0.42 1.02 5.60
N HIS A 95 -0.55 1.23 4.72
CA HIS A 95 -0.57 0.67 3.37
C HIS A 95 0.30 1.46 2.39
N GLY A 96 0.41 0.98 1.17
CA GLY A 96 1.16 1.61 0.09
C GLY A 96 0.39 1.73 -1.22
N TRP A 97 1.11 1.63 -2.32
CA TRP A 97 0.57 1.69 -3.69
C TRP A 97 0.79 0.34 -4.41
N PRO A 98 -0.14 -0.20 -5.19
CA PRO A 98 -1.46 0.34 -5.58
C PRO A 98 -2.61 -0.21 -4.71
N ASP A 99 -2.47 -0.18 -3.42
CA ASP A 99 -3.46 -0.71 -2.49
C ASP A 99 -4.14 0.39 -1.64
N SER A 100 -4.75 0.00 -0.55
CA SER A 100 -5.45 0.85 0.40
C SER A 100 -5.59 0.14 1.74
N VAL A 101 -6.46 0.63 2.62
CA VAL A 101 -6.82 -0.09 3.86
C VAL A 101 -7.30 -1.52 3.61
N LEU A 102 -7.81 -1.82 2.41
CA LEU A 102 -8.30 -3.15 2.03
C LEU A 102 -7.19 -4.22 2.03
N ARG A 103 -5.91 -3.82 1.92
CA ARG A 103 -4.75 -4.70 2.08
C ARG A 103 -4.81 -5.50 3.38
N TYR A 104 -5.42 -4.93 4.42
CA TYR A 104 -5.43 -5.49 5.77
C TYR A 104 -6.71 -6.26 6.13
N GLU A 105 -7.67 -6.41 5.24
CA GLU A 105 -8.94 -7.08 5.51
C GLU A 105 -8.77 -8.48 6.14
N ARG A 106 -7.79 -9.25 5.65
CA ARG A 106 -7.49 -10.59 6.17
C ARG A 106 -6.74 -10.58 7.50
N VAL A 107 -6.14 -9.46 7.87
CA VAL A 107 -5.38 -9.26 9.12
C VAL A 107 -6.28 -8.75 10.26
N LEU A 108 -7.30 -7.93 9.94
CA LEU A 108 -8.19 -7.34 10.94
C LEU A 108 -8.75 -8.36 11.96
N PRO A 109 -9.28 -9.53 11.54
CA PRO A 109 -9.83 -10.51 12.48
C PRO A 109 -8.77 -11.24 13.33
N LEU A 110 -7.48 -11.15 12.96
CA LEU A 110 -6.38 -11.79 13.68
C LEU A 110 -5.76 -10.90 14.77
N LEU A 111 -6.16 -9.64 14.85
CA LEU A 111 -5.61 -8.61 15.74
C LEU A 111 -6.69 -8.02 16.65
N THR A 112 -7.43 -8.90 17.36
CA THR A 112 -8.53 -8.48 18.24
C THR A 112 -8.08 -8.11 19.66
N ASP A 113 -6.84 -8.37 19.99
CA ASP A 113 -6.21 -8.16 21.30
C ASP A 113 -5.34 -6.88 21.35
N VAL A 114 -5.39 -6.06 20.31
CA VAL A 114 -4.69 -4.77 20.24
C VAL A 114 -5.65 -3.66 19.82
N HIS A 115 -5.41 -2.42 20.25
CA HIS A 115 -6.03 -1.27 19.59
C HIS A 115 -5.42 -1.17 18.20
N LEU A 116 -6.25 -1.28 17.17
CA LEU A 116 -5.79 -1.32 15.79
C LEU A 116 -6.25 -0.08 15.03
N VAL A 117 -5.32 0.69 14.50
CA VAL A 117 -5.57 1.86 13.67
C VAL A 117 -5.06 1.58 12.26
N VAL A 118 -5.93 1.61 11.26
CA VAL A 118 -5.57 1.44 9.85
C VAL A 118 -5.93 2.71 9.10
N PRO A 119 -5.00 3.66 8.98
CA PRO A 119 -5.24 4.90 8.27
C PRO A 119 -5.46 4.66 6.77
N ALA A 120 -6.49 5.29 6.21
CA ALA A 120 -6.56 5.53 4.78
C ALA A 120 -5.66 6.75 4.48
N LEU A 121 -4.47 6.50 3.95
CA LEU A 121 -3.47 7.55 3.72
C LEU A 121 -4.05 8.66 2.83
N PRO A 122 -3.68 9.92 3.07
CA PRO A 122 -4.15 11.05 2.26
C PRO A 122 -3.88 10.83 0.77
N GLY A 123 -4.88 11.04 -0.07
CA GLY A 123 -4.79 10.85 -1.51
C GLY A 123 -5.08 9.43 -2.01
N TYR A 124 -5.26 8.46 -1.13
CA TYR A 124 -5.62 7.07 -1.44
C TYR A 124 -7.12 6.80 -1.25
N PRO A 125 -7.63 5.63 -1.72
CA PRO A 125 -9.03 5.26 -1.54
C PRO A 125 -9.46 5.38 -0.07
N TYR A 126 -10.64 6.00 0.13
CA TYR A 126 -11.23 6.33 1.44
C TYR A 126 -10.48 7.39 2.27
N GLY A 127 -9.26 7.79 1.87
CA GLY A 127 -8.51 8.89 2.47
C GLY A 127 -9.10 10.26 2.18
N GLU A 128 -8.51 11.30 2.77
CA GLU A 128 -8.89 12.68 2.45
C GLU A 128 -8.39 13.06 1.04
N VAL A 129 -9.20 13.82 0.34
CA VAL A 129 -8.85 14.34 -1.00
C VAL A 129 -7.72 15.36 -0.87
N VAL A 130 -6.63 15.13 -1.57
CA VAL A 130 -5.47 16.02 -1.60
C VAL A 130 -5.48 16.81 -2.92
N THR A 131 -5.64 18.12 -2.82
CA THR A 131 -5.71 19.03 -3.97
C THR A 131 -4.60 20.08 -3.99
N ARG A 132 -3.66 19.98 -3.05
CA ARG A 132 -2.54 20.94 -2.94
C ARG A 132 -1.22 20.18 -2.85
N PRO A 133 -0.12 20.73 -3.37
CA PRO A 133 1.22 20.17 -3.18
C PRO A 133 1.61 20.09 -1.69
N GLY A 134 2.59 19.22 -1.39
CA GLY A 134 3.21 19.11 -0.06
C GLY A 134 2.79 17.86 0.74
N MET A 135 2.02 16.94 0.17
CA MET A 135 1.65 15.67 0.84
C MET A 135 2.71 14.59 0.55
N SER A 136 3.92 14.82 1.05
CA SER A 136 5.00 13.83 1.05
C SER A 136 4.77 12.73 2.09
N THR A 137 5.58 11.67 2.08
CA THR A 137 5.55 10.62 3.12
C THR A 137 5.79 11.20 4.52
N THR A 138 6.64 12.21 4.64
CA THR A 138 6.87 12.96 5.89
C THR A 138 5.61 13.71 6.35
N ALA A 139 4.93 14.37 5.43
CA ALA A 139 3.67 15.07 5.76
C ALA A 139 2.56 14.08 6.13
N MET A 140 2.50 12.91 5.49
CA MET A 140 1.58 11.83 5.87
C MET A 140 1.87 11.33 7.28
N ALA A 141 3.15 11.19 7.66
CA ALA A 141 3.55 10.81 9.01
C ALA A 141 3.05 11.82 10.06
N ASP A 142 3.20 13.13 9.80
CA ASP A 142 2.70 14.17 10.70
C ASP A 142 1.17 14.11 10.86
N VAL A 143 0.42 13.86 9.78
CA VAL A 143 -1.05 13.69 9.82
C VAL A 143 -1.44 12.44 10.62
N VAL A 144 -0.73 11.33 10.46
CA VAL A 144 -0.96 10.09 11.22
C VAL A 144 -0.68 10.32 12.70
N ALA A 145 0.46 10.93 13.05
CA ALA A 145 0.81 11.23 14.45
C ALA A 145 -0.25 12.12 15.12
N ALA A 146 -0.68 13.19 14.46
CA ALA A 146 -1.73 14.09 14.98
C ALA A 146 -3.07 13.33 15.18
N SER A 147 -3.41 12.41 14.28
CA SER A 147 -4.59 11.58 14.41
C SER A 147 -4.54 10.65 15.63
N LEU A 148 -3.38 10.03 15.88
CA LEU A 148 -3.19 9.12 17.02
C LEU A 148 -3.29 9.86 18.35
N VAL A 149 -2.74 11.07 18.44
CA VAL A 149 -2.88 11.94 19.63
C VAL A 149 -4.36 12.28 19.87
N GLU A 150 -5.13 12.62 18.82
CA GLU A 150 -6.56 12.91 18.95
C GLU A 150 -7.37 11.68 19.39
N LEU A 151 -6.95 10.47 18.98
CA LEU A 151 -7.54 9.20 19.42
C LEU A 151 -7.12 8.80 20.83
N GLY A 152 -6.17 9.52 21.46
CA GLY A 152 -5.68 9.26 22.80
C GLY A 152 -4.58 8.22 22.90
N HIS A 153 -3.86 7.97 21.80
CA HIS A 153 -2.75 7.02 21.75
C HIS A 153 -1.39 7.75 21.77
N ASP A 154 -0.75 7.75 22.94
CA ASP A 154 0.56 8.43 23.13
C ASP A 154 1.73 7.52 22.76
N ARG A 155 1.54 6.21 22.69
CA ARG A 155 2.59 5.24 22.36
C ARG A 155 2.01 4.11 21.51
N TYR A 156 2.69 3.76 20.41
CA TYR A 156 2.17 2.79 19.46
C TYR A 156 3.28 2.06 18.68
N VAL A 157 2.97 0.87 18.20
CA VAL A 157 3.77 0.10 17.23
C VAL A 157 3.29 0.46 15.83
N VAL A 158 4.21 0.71 14.91
CA VAL A 158 3.89 1.03 13.52
C VAL A 158 4.33 -0.10 12.61
N SER A 159 3.43 -0.58 11.77
CA SER A 159 3.73 -1.52 10.69
C SER A 159 3.55 -0.85 9.33
N GLY A 160 4.50 -1.03 8.43
CA GLY A 160 4.45 -0.49 7.08
C GLY A 160 5.15 -1.35 6.05
N GLY A 161 4.71 -1.22 4.81
CA GLY A 161 5.34 -1.75 3.61
C GLY A 161 5.11 -0.80 2.45
N ASP A 162 5.99 -0.78 1.44
CA ASP A 162 5.94 0.14 0.30
C ASP A 162 5.99 1.62 0.75
N ILE A 163 5.08 2.48 0.27
CA ILE A 163 4.93 3.87 0.77
C ILE A 163 4.72 3.87 2.29
N GLY A 164 3.98 2.87 2.82
CA GLY A 164 3.76 2.73 4.26
C GLY A 164 5.05 2.52 5.06
N SER A 165 6.09 1.88 4.52
CA SER A 165 7.38 1.75 5.19
C SER A 165 8.11 3.10 5.30
N SER A 166 8.06 3.92 4.25
CA SER A 166 8.61 5.27 4.27
C SER A 166 7.85 6.20 5.25
N VAL A 167 6.53 6.05 5.35
CA VAL A 167 5.73 6.79 6.35
C VAL A 167 6.05 6.30 7.77
N ALA A 168 6.26 4.99 7.97
CA ALA A 168 6.66 4.43 9.27
C ALA A 168 8.05 4.91 9.70
N GLU A 169 9.00 4.97 8.77
CA GLU A 169 10.33 5.52 9.01
C GLU A 169 10.25 7.01 9.41
N ALA A 170 9.47 7.81 8.67
CA ALA A 170 9.28 9.23 8.98
C ALA A 170 8.59 9.45 10.34
N LEU A 171 7.65 8.58 10.74
CA LEU A 171 7.07 8.58 12.07
C LEU A 171 8.14 8.31 13.16
N ALA A 172 8.98 7.30 12.95
CA ALA A 172 10.03 6.93 13.90
C ALA A 172 11.15 7.97 14.00
N ASP A 173 11.39 8.74 12.96
CA ASP A 173 12.33 9.86 12.96
C ASP A 173 11.76 11.09 13.68
N ARG A 174 10.57 11.52 13.30
CA ARG A 174 9.99 12.82 13.69
C ARG A 174 9.17 12.77 14.99
N HIS A 175 8.62 11.60 15.30
CA HIS A 175 7.73 11.37 16.45
C HIS A 175 8.24 10.20 17.31
N ARG A 176 9.56 10.08 17.44
CA ARG A 176 10.27 8.98 18.09
C ARG A 176 9.74 8.63 19.47
N GLU A 177 9.36 9.63 20.26
CA GLU A 177 8.85 9.47 21.62
C GLU A 177 7.54 8.68 21.68
N HIS A 178 6.78 8.67 20.58
CA HIS A 178 5.51 7.99 20.46
C HIS A 178 5.63 6.60 19.82
N VAL A 179 6.68 6.35 19.01
CA VAL A 179 6.88 5.07 18.33
C VAL A 179 7.62 4.08 19.23
N ALA A 180 6.89 3.07 19.70
CA ALA A 180 7.42 2.05 20.60
C ALA A 180 8.30 1.03 19.88
N ALA A 181 7.87 0.58 18.71
CA ALA A 181 8.59 -0.32 17.82
C ALA A 181 8.09 -0.19 16.38
N LEU A 182 8.91 -0.65 15.42
CA LEU A 182 8.54 -0.79 14.02
C LEU A 182 8.38 -2.26 13.63
N HIS A 183 7.43 -2.53 12.73
CA HIS A 183 7.36 -3.73 11.92
C HIS A 183 7.39 -3.32 10.44
N LEU A 184 8.36 -3.82 9.69
CA LEU A 184 8.53 -3.50 8.27
C LEU A 184 8.48 -4.77 7.43
N THR A 185 7.83 -4.71 6.27
CA THR A 185 7.82 -5.81 5.29
C THR A 185 8.83 -5.60 4.15
N ASP A 186 9.40 -4.43 4.06
CA ASP A 186 10.50 -4.05 3.18
C ASP A 186 11.36 -2.97 3.86
N ILE A 187 12.56 -2.75 3.34
CA ILE A 187 13.34 -1.56 3.70
C ILE A 187 12.98 -0.47 2.70
N PRO A 188 12.61 0.75 3.14
CA PRO A 188 12.16 1.82 2.23
C PRO A 188 13.07 1.95 1.01
N TYR A 189 12.49 1.86 -0.19
CA TYR A 189 13.25 1.79 -1.45
C TYR A 189 14.10 3.03 -1.72
N THR A 190 13.84 4.15 -1.06
CA THR A 190 14.68 5.35 -1.10
C THR A 190 16.12 5.05 -0.71
N HIS A 191 16.34 4.16 0.26
CA HIS A 191 17.68 3.75 0.70
C HIS A 191 18.45 2.97 -0.38
N LEU A 192 17.76 2.17 -1.19
CA LEU A 192 18.35 1.44 -2.31
C LEU A 192 19.09 2.36 -3.30
N PHE A 193 18.55 3.56 -3.50
CA PHE A 193 19.09 4.54 -4.44
C PHE A 193 20.05 5.55 -3.80
N ALA A 194 19.95 5.79 -2.50
CA ALA A 194 20.69 6.82 -1.77
C ALA A 194 21.89 6.28 -0.97
N VAL A 195 22.02 4.97 -0.76
CA VAL A 195 23.07 4.38 0.07
C VAL A 195 24.47 4.68 -0.44
N ASP A 196 25.39 5.01 0.48
CA ASP A 196 26.82 5.05 0.16
C ASP A 196 27.31 3.64 -0.23
N ARG A 197 27.89 3.54 -1.42
CA ARG A 197 28.35 2.27 -1.98
C ARG A 197 29.72 1.81 -1.44
N SER A 198 30.33 2.56 -0.54
CA SER A 198 31.56 2.15 0.13
C SER A 198 31.28 1.11 1.21
N GLY A 199 32.11 0.06 1.27
CA GLY A 199 32.03 -0.96 2.32
C GLY A 199 30.78 -1.83 2.32
N LEU A 200 30.13 -2.00 1.16
CA LEU A 200 29.00 -2.90 0.99
C LEU A 200 29.45 -4.37 1.03
N THR A 201 28.67 -5.22 1.71
CA THR A 201 28.84 -6.67 1.67
C THR A 201 28.49 -7.21 0.27
N GLU A 202 28.80 -8.48 0.02
CA GLU A 202 28.44 -9.16 -1.24
C GLU A 202 26.90 -9.22 -1.41
N ALA A 203 26.16 -9.50 -0.33
CA ALA A 203 24.70 -9.54 -0.36
C ALA A 203 24.10 -8.16 -0.66
N GLU A 204 24.64 -7.10 -0.07
CA GLU A 204 24.20 -5.72 -0.35
C GLU A 204 24.52 -5.31 -1.80
N GLN A 205 25.70 -5.67 -2.32
CA GLN A 205 26.03 -5.42 -3.72
C GLN A 205 25.08 -6.13 -4.68
N LYS A 206 24.73 -7.39 -4.35
CA LYS A 206 23.73 -8.14 -5.10
C LYS A 206 22.36 -7.45 -5.03
N TYR A 207 21.92 -7.05 -3.86
CA TYR A 207 20.66 -6.33 -3.66
C TYR A 207 20.57 -5.05 -4.48
N LEU A 208 21.65 -4.25 -4.52
CA LEU A 208 21.71 -3.05 -5.35
C LEU A 208 21.66 -3.38 -6.86
N ALA A 209 22.30 -4.46 -7.28
CA ALA A 209 22.27 -4.91 -8.67
C ALA A 209 20.88 -5.43 -9.08
N ASP A 210 20.23 -6.19 -8.21
CA ASP A 210 18.85 -6.66 -8.39
C ASP A 210 17.89 -5.48 -8.46
N GLY A 211 18.03 -4.50 -7.56
CA GLY A 211 17.22 -3.26 -7.54
C GLY A 211 17.41 -2.43 -8.82
N GLN A 212 18.63 -2.33 -9.33
CA GLN A 212 18.89 -1.67 -10.61
C GLN A 212 18.22 -2.43 -11.77
N THR A 213 18.29 -3.74 -11.78
CA THR A 213 17.63 -4.57 -12.79
C THR A 213 16.11 -4.37 -12.72
N TRP A 214 15.55 -4.47 -11.53
CA TRP A 214 14.13 -4.24 -11.29
C TRP A 214 13.67 -2.85 -11.77
N GLN A 215 14.46 -1.81 -11.51
CA GLN A 215 14.13 -0.45 -11.94
C GLN A 215 14.01 -0.35 -13.47
N PHE A 216 14.82 -1.08 -14.23
CA PHE A 216 14.76 -1.07 -15.68
C PHE A 216 13.67 -1.97 -16.26
N THR A 217 13.29 -3.05 -15.56
CA THR A 217 12.29 -4.02 -16.05
C THR A 217 10.88 -3.70 -15.57
N GLU A 218 10.74 -3.21 -14.32
CA GLU A 218 9.45 -3.00 -13.65
C GLU A 218 9.22 -1.56 -13.19
N GLY A 219 10.29 -0.81 -12.89
CA GLY A 219 10.22 0.49 -12.21
C GLY A 219 9.71 1.67 -13.05
N SER A 220 9.41 1.46 -14.34
CA SER A 220 8.93 2.54 -15.23
C SER A 220 7.65 3.22 -14.75
N TYR A 221 6.79 2.52 -14.04
CA TYR A 221 5.58 3.08 -13.46
C TYR A 221 5.89 4.19 -12.45
N ALA A 222 6.87 3.98 -11.57
CA ALA A 222 7.29 4.95 -10.56
C ALA A 222 7.88 6.20 -11.21
N LEU A 223 8.70 6.04 -12.26
CA LEU A 223 9.24 7.15 -13.04
C LEU A 223 8.13 7.97 -13.73
N GLN A 224 7.10 7.32 -14.27
CA GLN A 224 5.97 8.01 -14.86
C GLN A 224 5.16 8.76 -13.78
N GLN A 225 4.92 8.13 -12.64
CA GLN A 225 4.19 8.71 -11.51
C GLN A 225 4.94 9.86 -10.85
N SER A 226 6.28 9.83 -10.80
CA SER A 226 7.09 10.90 -10.22
C SER A 226 7.31 12.10 -11.14
N THR A 227 7.35 11.89 -12.45
CA THR A 227 7.73 12.95 -13.40
C THR A 227 6.56 13.64 -14.07
N LYS A 228 5.51 12.90 -14.44
CA LYS A 228 4.35 13.40 -15.18
C LYS A 228 3.04 12.75 -14.70
N PRO A 229 2.73 12.81 -13.39
CA PRO A 229 1.57 12.11 -12.81
C PRO A 229 0.25 12.53 -13.43
N HIS A 230 0.04 13.81 -13.69
CA HIS A 230 -1.23 14.32 -14.23
C HIS A 230 -1.53 13.79 -15.63
N THR A 231 -0.50 13.56 -16.43
CA THR A 231 -0.68 12.99 -17.79
C THR A 231 -1.22 11.56 -17.70
N LEU A 232 -0.67 10.76 -16.77
CA LEU A 232 -1.13 9.40 -16.53
C LEU A 232 -2.51 9.40 -15.85
N ALA A 233 -2.70 10.23 -14.82
CA ALA A 233 -3.95 10.34 -14.08
C ALA A 233 -5.15 10.66 -14.98
N ALA A 234 -4.97 11.54 -15.98
CA ALA A 234 -6.02 11.87 -16.94
C ALA A 234 -6.48 10.64 -17.75
N ALA A 235 -5.55 9.76 -18.14
CA ALA A 235 -5.90 8.53 -18.87
C ALA A 235 -6.56 7.48 -17.97
N LEU A 236 -6.00 7.25 -16.78
CA LEU A 236 -6.48 6.22 -15.84
C LEU A 236 -7.78 6.64 -15.13
N GLY A 237 -7.98 7.95 -14.93
CA GLY A 237 -9.21 8.49 -14.33
C GLY A 237 -10.39 8.55 -15.30
N ASP A 238 -10.15 8.42 -16.60
CA ASP A 238 -11.21 8.41 -17.63
C ASP A 238 -11.55 7.02 -18.14
N SER A 239 -10.62 6.05 -18.03
CA SER A 239 -10.81 4.68 -18.51
C SER A 239 -10.72 3.67 -17.36
N PRO A 240 -11.83 3.03 -16.93
CA PRO A 240 -11.77 1.99 -15.91
C PRO A 240 -10.99 0.76 -16.41
N ALA A 241 -11.04 0.44 -17.69
CA ALA A 241 -10.22 -0.61 -18.27
C ALA A 241 -8.71 -0.25 -18.28
N GLY A 242 -8.38 1.02 -18.53
CA GLY A 242 -7.01 1.52 -18.43
C GLY A 242 -6.48 1.48 -16.99
N LEU A 243 -7.31 1.90 -16.03
CA LEU A 243 -7.02 1.78 -14.60
C LEU A 243 -6.77 0.32 -14.21
N ALA A 244 -7.65 -0.59 -14.63
CA ALA A 244 -7.51 -2.02 -14.39
C ALA A 244 -6.19 -2.55 -14.96
N ALA A 245 -5.87 -2.24 -16.21
CA ALA A 245 -4.63 -2.68 -16.84
C ALA A 245 -3.39 -2.21 -16.06
N TRP A 246 -3.39 -0.94 -15.60
CA TRP A 246 -2.28 -0.35 -14.86
C TRP A 246 -2.04 -1.02 -13.49
N ILE A 247 -3.10 -1.31 -12.75
CA ILE A 247 -3.01 -1.86 -11.39
C ILE A 247 -2.81 -3.38 -11.41
N ILE A 248 -3.57 -4.13 -12.22
CA ILE A 248 -3.54 -5.60 -12.22
C ILE A 248 -2.17 -6.14 -12.62
N GLU A 249 -1.51 -5.47 -13.55
CA GLU A 249 -0.17 -5.84 -13.96
C GLU A 249 0.77 -5.85 -12.75
N LYS A 250 0.65 -4.86 -11.84
CA LYS A 250 1.42 -4.79 -10.60
C LYS A 250 0.96 -5.83 -9.57
N LEU A 251 -0.34 -6.00 -9.37
CA LEU A 251 -0.87 -7.04 -8.48
C LEU A 251 -0.36 -8.43 -8.88
N ARG A 252 -0.25 -8.69 -10.19
CA ARG A 252 0.28 -9.94 -10.72
C ARG A 252 1.79 -10.08 -10.57
N SER A 253 2.56 -9.04 -10.95
CA SER A 253 4.03 -9.11 -10.96
C SER A 253 4.62 -9.13 -9.56
N TRP A 254 3.94 -8.53 -8.59
CA TRP A 254 4.46 -8.30 -7.24
C TRP A 254 3.91 -9.29 -6.20
N SER A 255 3.02 -10.19 -6.57
CA SER A 255 2.49 -11.23 -5.69
C SER A 255 3.08 -12.61 -6.01
N ASP A 256 3.06 -13.49 -5.02
CA ASP A 256 3.44 -14.90 -5.15
C ASP A 256 2.29 -15.72 -5.80
N CYS A 257 1.88 -15.30 -7.00
CA CYS A 257 0.73 -15.86 -7.70
C CYS A 257 1.08 -16.92 -8.76
N GLY A 258 2.38 -17.24 -8.95
CA GLY A 258 2.79 -18.19 -9.97
C GLY A 258 2.35 -17.83 -11.40
N GLY A 259 2.01 -16.54 -11.62
CA GLY A 259 1.54 -16.04 -12.91
C GLY A 259 0.01 -15.98 -13.06
N ASP A 260 -0.75 -16.53 -12.14
CA ASP A 260 -2.21 -16.43 -12.07
C ASP A 260 -2.61 -15.49 -10.92
N VAL A 261 -2.93 -14.23 -11.25
CA VAL A 261 -3.29 -13.22 -10.27
C VAL A 261 -4.52 -13.60 -9.43
N GLU A 262 -5.45 -14.38 -10.00
CA GLU A 262 -6.68 -14.79 -9.30
C GLU A 262 -6.43 -15.90 -8.26
N SER A 263 -5.25 -16.54 -8.28
CA SER A 263 -4.84 -17.46 -7.22
C SER A 263 -4.55 -16.75 -5.89
N VAL A 264 -4.22 -15.47 -5.93
CA VAL A 264 -3.95 -14.61 -4.76
C VAL A 264 -5.10 -13.64 -4.50
N PHE A 265 -5.60 -13.01 -5.55
CA PHE A 265 -6.71 -12.07 -5.50
C PHE A 265 -7.92 -12.66 -6.22
N PRO A 266 -8.85 -13.33 -5.52
CA PRO A 266 -10.10 -13.74 -6.13
C PRO A 266 -10.72 -12.59 -6.95
N ARG A 267 -11.34 -12.92 -8.08
CA ARG A 267 -11.77 -11.92 -9.09
C ARG A 267 -12.58 -10.75 -8.48
N ASP A 268 -13.47 -11.06 -7.56
CA ASP A 268 -14.29 -10.03 -6.90
C ASP A 268 -13.48 -9.14 -5.95
N ASP A 269 -12.49 -9.70 -5.24
CA ASP A 269 -11.59 -8.90 -4.40
C ASP A 269 -10.71 -7.98 -5.25
N LEU A 270 -10.16 -8.51 -6.37
CA LEU A 270 -9.40 -7.74 -7.33
C LEU A 270 -10.23 -6.57 -7.89
N LEU A 271 -11.47 -6.83 -8.30
CA LEU A 271 -12.38 -5.79 -8.78
C LEU A 271 -12.82 -4.83 -7.66
N THR A 272 -12.87 -5.29 -6.42
CA THR A 272 -13.15 -4.42 -5.27
C THR A 272 -12.02 -3.39 -5.07
N TRP A 273 -10.76 -3.81 -5.15
CA TRP A 273 -9.62 -2.90 -5.07
C TRP A 273 -9.61 -1.88 -6.21
N LEU A 274 -9.88 -2.32 -7.44
CA LEU A 274 -9.98 -1.44 -8.61
C LEU A 274 -11.14 -0.45 -8.50
N THR A 275 -12.32 -0.97 -8.07
CA THR A 275 -13.51 -0.13 -7.93
C THR A 275 -13.31 0.92 -6.84
N ALA A 276 -12.61 0.59 -5.75
CA ALA A 276 -12.27 1.56 -4.71
C ALA A 276 -11.50 2.76 -5.26
N TYR A 277 -10.50 2.56 -6.11
CA TYR A 277 -9.79 3.64 -6.80
C TYR A 277 -10.70 4.44 -7.73
N TRP A 278 -11.54 3.75 -8.49
CA TRP A 278 -12.43 4.39 -9.45
C TRP A 278 -13.47 5.29 -8.76
N VAL A 279 -14.22 4.73 -7.82
CA VAL A 279 -15.33 5.45 -7.18
C VAL A 279 -14.89 6.59 -6.26
N THR A 280 -13.67 6.53 -5.76
CA THR A 280 -13.07 7.60 -4.97
C THR A 280 -12.31 8.63 -5.81
N GLY A 281 -12.03 8.31 -7.09
CA GLY A 281 -11.29 9.19 -8.00
C GLY A 281 -9.84 9.42 -7.58
N THR A 282 -9.24 8.49 -6.83
CA THR A 282 -7.96 8.72 -6.13
C THR A 282 -6.71 8.25 -6.88
N ILE A 283 -6.85 7.68 -8.09
CA ILE A 283 -5.65 7.19 -8.80
C ILE A 283 -4.60 8.30 -9.00
N GLY A 284 -5.01 9.52 -9.37
CA GLY A 284 -4.09 10.62 -9.58
C GLY A 284 -3.45 11.15 -8.28
N SER A 285 -4.21 11.23 -7.20
CA SER A 285 -3.69 11.69 -5.90
C SER A 285 -2.84 10.63 -5.19
N SER A 286 -3.03 9.34 -5.48
CA SER A 286 -2.18 8.27 -4.96
C SER A 286 -0.74 8.31 -5.51
N PHE A 287 -0.49 9.12 -6.54
CA PHE A 287 0.85 9.36 -7.08
C PHE A 287 1.66 10.40 -6.30
N LEU A 288 1.03 11.14 -5.40
CA LEU A 288 1.70 12.22 -4.66
C LEU A 288 2.99 11.79 -3.94
N PRO A 289 3.08 10.64 -3.27
CA PRO A 289 4.33 10.21 -2.63
C PRO A 289 5.51 10.01 -3.59
N TYR A 290 5.23 9.81 -4.87
CA TYR A 290 6.28 9.70 -5.90
C TYR A 290 6.77 11.05 -6.40
N VAL A 291 5.95 12.11 -6.28
CA VAL A 291 6.22 13.47 -6.80
C VAL A 291 6.75 14.38 -5.73
N GLU A 292 6.14 14.29 -4.55
CA GLU A 292 6.44 15.18 -3.43
C GLU A 292 7.74 14.71 -2.76
N ASP A 293 8.74 15.55 -2.88
CA ASP A 293 10.06 15.25 -2.36
C ASP A 293 10.03 15.21 -0.82
N ALA A 294 10.37 14.08 -0.25
CA ALA A 294 10.65 13.96 1.17
C ALA A 294 12.16 13.87 1.34
N PRO A 295 12.77 14.71 2.19
CA PRO A 295 14.18 14.54 2.47
C PRO A 295 14.42 13.13 3.03
N PRO A 296 15.48 12.43 2.60
CA PRO A 296 15.83 11.14 3.18
C PRO A 296 16.07 11.33 4.69
N VAL A 297 15.66 10.33 5.46
CA VAL A 297 15.96 10.32 6.90
C VAL A 297 17.48 10.25 7.08
N GLU A 298 18.03 11.18 7.85
CA GLU A 298 19.46 11.24 8.14
C GLU A 298 19.79 10.33 9.34
N GLY A 299 20.76 9.45 9.15
CA GLY A 299 21.23 8.56 10.21
C GLY A 299 20.46 7.25 10.30
N ARG A 300 20.46 6.67 11.49
CA ARG A 300 19.84 5.38 11.77
C ARG A 300 18.63 5.56 12.70
N ILE A 301 17.54 4.92 12.38
CA ILE A 301 16.37 4.84 13.26
C ILE A 301 16.70 3.93 14.45
N GLU A 302 16.69 4.52 15.64
CA GLU A 302 17.01 3.82 16.90
C GLU A 302 15.77 3.20 17.59
N VAL A 303 14.63 3.20 16.90
CA VAL A 303 13.42 2.51 17.37
C VAL A 303 13.59 1.01 17.12
N PRO A 304 13.34 0.12 18.12
CA PRO A 304 13.44 -1.32 17.92
C PRO A 304 12.58 -1.77 16.73
N THR A 305 13.19 -2.51 15.80
CA THR A 305 12.55 -2.87 14.53
C THR A 305 12.53 -4.39 14.34
N ALA A 306 11.36 -4.94 14.03
CA ALA A 306 11.18 -6.27 13.50
C ALA A 306 10.92 -6.17 11.98
N VAL A 307 11.53 -7.05 11.19
CA VAL A 307 11.40 -7.08 9.73
C VAL A 307 10.93 -8.46 9.31
N THR A 308 9.95 -8.51 8.40
CA THR A 308 9.45 -9.74 7.78
C THR A 308 9.57 -9.62 6.27
N ILE A 309 10.48 -10.36 5.67
CA ILE A 309 10.76 -10.33 4.22
C ILE A 309 9.99 -11.45 3.53
N PHE A 310 9.27 -11.09 2.47
CA PHE A 310 8.61 -12.02 1.58
C PHE A 310 9.43 -12.19 0.27
N PRO A 311 9.68 -13.45 -0.18
CA PRO A 311 10.66 -13.71 -1.24
C PRO A 311 10.23 -13.21 -2.63
N HIS A 312 8.94 -13.00 -2.86
CA HIS A 312 8.39 -12.48 -4.12
C HIS A 312 8.01 -11.01 -4.06
N ASP A 313 8.51 -10.26 -3.06
CA ASP A 313 8.42 -8.80 -3.05
C ASP A 313 9.29 -8.19 -4.15
N LEU A 314 9.17 -6.89 -4.41
CA LEU A 314 9.80 -6.15 -5.51
C LEU A 314 11.33 -6.39 -5.56
N VAL A 315 12.01 -6.13 -4.47
CA VAL A 315 13.44 -6.41 -4.28
C VAL A 315 13.66 -6.73 -2.79
N PRO A 316 13.70 -7.99 -2.39
CA PRO A 316 13.91 -8.37 -0.99
C PRO A 316 15.29 -7.92 -0.48
N ALA A 317 15.30 -7.07 0.55
CA ALA A 317 16.55 -6.58 1.13
C ALA A 317 17.24 -7.66 1.98
N PRO A 318 18.58 -7.74 2.01
CA PRO A 318 19.28 -8.55 2.99
C PRO A 318 19.31 -7.86 4.36
N ARG A 319 19.42 -8.66 5.42
CA ARG A 319 19.40 -8.18 6.82
C ARG A 319 20.43 -7.08 7.09
N GLU A 320 21.66 -7.25 6.63
CA GLU A 320 22.73 -6.29 6.85
C GLU A 320 22.44 -4.92 6.21
N PHE A 321 21.67 -4.87 5.12
CA PHE A 321 21.21 -3.61 4.55
C PHE A 321 20.20 -2.91 5.46
N GLY A 322 19.26 -3.66 6.01
CA GLY A 322 18.30 -3.14 7.00
C GLY A 322 18.98 -2.60 8.26
N GLU A 323 20.02 -3.29 8.76
CA GLU A 323 20.78 -2.90 9.94
C GLU A 323 21.57 -1.58 9.78
N ARG A 324 21.78 -1.10 8.55
CA ARG A 324 22.38 0.22 8.31
C ARG A 324 21.45 1.36 8.74
N PHE A 325 20.16 1.15 8.56
CA PHE A 325 19.16 2.22 8.69
C PHE A 325 18.26 2.06 9.90
N PHE A 326 18.14 0.84 10.46
CA PHE A 326 17.21 0.53 11.55
C PHE A 326 17.89 -0.25 12.69
N ASP A 327 17.37 -0.11 13.90
CA ASP A 327 17.74 -0.95 15.05
C ASP A 327 17.04 -2.31 14.95
N VAL A 328 17.50 -3.17 14.03
CA VAL A 328 16.89 -4.46 13.71
C VAL A 328 17.08 -5.44 14.87
N ARG A 329 15.98 -5.81 15.55
CA ARG A 329 15.92 -6.75 16.65
C ARG A 329 15.40 -8.13 16.23
N SER A 330 14.57 -8.21 15.19
CA SER A 330 14.09 -9.45 14.58
C SER A 330 14.14 -9.33 13.07
N TRP A 331 14.49 -10.42 12.42
CA TRP A 331 14.51 -10.53 10.96
C TRP A 331 14.00 -11.90 10.57
N ASP A 332 12.91 -11.94 9.85
CA ASP A 332 12.27 -13.16 9.35
C ASP A 332 12.25 -13.14 7.82
N GLU A 333 12.67 -14.25 7.24
CA GLU A 333 12.55 -14.50 5.81
C GLU A 333 11.50 -15.59 5.62
N GLU A 334 10.36 -15.20 5.05
CA GLU A 334 9.26 -16.12 4.83
C GLU A 334 9.54 -17.05 3.63
N PRO A 335 9.04 -18.30 3.66
CA PRO A 335 9.27 -19.24 2.55
C PRO A 335 8.43 -18.94 1.31
N SER A 336 7.42 -18.07 1.39
CA SER A 336 6.49 -17.72 0.33
C SER A 336 5.78 -16.40 0.63
N GLY A 337 5.13 -15.83 -0.38
CA GLY A 337 4.46 -14.55 -0.30
C GLY A 337 5.22 -13.46 -1.08
N GLY A 338 4.53 -12.42 -1.45
CA GLY A 338 5.05 -11.30 -2.21
C GLY A 338 4.79 -9.96 -1.52
N HIS A 339 4.74 -8.91 -2.32
CA HIS A 339 4.59 -7.53 -1.90
C HIS A 339 3.36 -7.27 -1.01
N PHE A 340 2.29 -8.00 -1.25
CA PHE A 340 1.04 -7.85 -0.51
C PHE A 340 0.98 -8.83 0.68
N GLY A 341 2.08 -8.98 1.45
CA GLY A 341 2.24 -9.97 2.50
C GLY A 341 1.09 -10.04 3.50
N ALA A 342 0.51 -8.90 3.89
CA ALA A 342 -0.68 -8.86 4.77
C ALA A 342 -1.92 -9.49 4.13
N TRP A 343 -2.05 -9.47 2.81
CA TRP A 343 -3.12 -10.10 2.05
C TRP A 343 -2.80 -11.56 1.69
N GLU A 344 -1.57 -11.82 1.26
CA GLU A 344 -1.14 -13.14 0.77
C GLU A 344 -0.90 -14.14 1.88
N LYS A 345 -0.30 -13.70 2.99
CA LYS A 345 0.19 -14.50 4.12
C LYS A 345 -0.16 -13.81 5.45
N PRO A 346 -1.46 -13.61 5.76
CA PRO A 346 -1.87 -12.81 6.92
C PRO A 346 -1.34 -13.34 8.25
N GLU A 347 -1.24 -14.65 8.43
CA GLU A 347 -0.71 -15.25 9.66
C GLU A 347 0.80 -14.99 9.83
N ALA A 348 1.59 -15.08 8.75
CA ALA A 348 3.02 -14.77 8.76
C ALA A 348 3.25 -13.28 9.03
N PHE A 349 2.48 -12.41 8.36
CA PHE A 349 2.51 -10.97 8.62
C PHE A 349 2.21 -10.65 10.09
N VAL A 350 1.16 -11.25 10.66
CA VAL A 350 0.77 -11.06 12.07
C VAL A 350 1.84 -11.61 13.01
N ALA A 351 2.47 -12.74 12.70
CA ALA A 351 3.56 -13.30 13.50
C ALA A 351 4.76 -12.34 13.57
N GLY A 352 5.17 -11.74 12.47
CA GLY A 352 6.20 -10.71 12.43
C GLY A 352 5.81 -9.45 13.20
N LEU A 353 4.59 -8.94 12.99
CA LEU A 353 4.05 -7.80 13.73
C LEU A 353 4.05 -8.03 15.25
N ARG A 354 3.68 -9.21 15.71
CA ARG A 354 3.69 -9.55 17.16
C ARG A 354 5.09 -9.52 17.76
N LYS A 355 6.14 -9.77 16.98
CA LYS A 355 7.53 -9.57 17.44
C LYS A 355 7.82 -8.11 17.71
N ALA A 356 7.36 -7.20 16.84
CA ALA A 356 7.46 -5.77 17.10
C ALA A 356 6.64 -5.35 18.33
N VAL A 357 5.43 -5.87 18.50
CA VAL A 357 4.62 -5.63 19.72
C VAL A 357 5.34 -6.10 20.97
N ALA A 358 6.08 -7.21 20.91
CA ALA A 358 6.87 -7.71 22.06
C ALA A 358 8.14 -6.88 22.36
N LEU A 359 8.56 -5.99 21.43
CA LEU A 359 9.67 -5.06 21.62
C LEU A 359 9.23 -3.71 22.21
N SER A 360 7.92 -3.45 22.26
CA SER A 360 7.32 -2.15 22.64
C SER A 360 7.29 -1.88 24.15
#